data_f4eca6056958dca91acc00f10e97ea78
#
_entry.id   f4eca6056958dca91acc00f10e97ea78
#
_cell.length_a   1.000
_cell.length_b   1.000
_cell.length_c   1.000
_cell.angle_alpha   90.00
_cell.angle_beta   90.00
_cell.angle_gamma   90.00
#
_symmetry.space_group_name_H-M   'P 1'
#
loop_
_entity.id
_entity.type
_entity.pdbx_description
1 polymer ?
#
loop_
_entity_poly.entity_id
_entity_poly.type
_entity_poly.pdbx_seq_one_letter_code
_entity_poly.pdbx_strand_id
1 'polypeptide(L)'
;LSVSGRLELEVTELLRTDTSMVIGENEYILTAADAGGLESVFQSFQVGDRVTLRTDCTSSTLEDAQWASGVGDVMVRDGQITDSTAWTYVEKGRDPRSALGVREDGTLVLYAVDGRRSGYSGGLSQLDLAEEMLSQGCVWAVNLDGGGSTAISVWVPGQEGPSIVNIPSDGKPRACATYLLLVSRDEGDGDPDRLVLKNDGLVVLTGTSVDLGETAVLDSGLNILRDDPGEVEISSLDDLGRVEDNIYTAGSDAGTDTLELWSPDLDVEGTAQIHVVDHLTGLTVSRENSTDALTSLTLEPGDQVQLTAQGTYWSRAAMRDVGAISWTVE
;
A
#
# COMPACT_ATOMS: atom_id res chain seq x y z
N LEU A 1 15.99 14.23 -15.81
CA LEU A 1 15.60 15.19 -16.86
C LEU A 1 14.76 16.29 -16.23
N SER A 2 15.11 17.56 -16.47
CA SER A 2 14.25 18.70 -16.14
C SER A 2 13.13 18.86 -17.17
N VAL A 3 12.05 19.55 -16.82
CA VAL A 3 10.90 19.80 -17.71
C VAL A 3 11.34 20.56 -18.96
N SER A 4 12.30 21.47 -18.81
CA SER A 4 13.04 22.08 -19.92
C SER A 4 14.53 21.94 -19.61
N GLY A 5 15.29 21.40 -20.53
CA GLY A 5 16.69 21.14 -20.26
C GLY A 5 17.49 20.61 -21.44
N ARG A 6 18.79 20.55 -21.22
CA ARG A 6 19.74 20.02 -22.17
C ARG A 6 20.67 19.04 -21.44
N LEU A 7 20.85 17.87 -22.00
CA LEU A 7 21.73 16.84 -21.49
C LEU A 7 22.66 16.38 -22.60
N GLU A 8 23.95 16.42 -22.36
CA GLU A 8 24.97 15.88 -23.27
C GLU A 8 25.25 14.42 -22.88
N LEU A 9 25.09 13.53 -23.83
CA LEU A 9 25.22 12.10 -23.66
C LEU A 9 26.27 11.56 -24.64
N GLU A 10 26.87 10.44 -24.30
CA GLU A 10 27.71 9.65 -25.18
C GLU A 10 27.05 8.30 -25.45
N VAL A 11 27.01 7.89 -26.71
CA VAL A 11 26.49 6.58 -27.10
C VAL A 11 27.47 5.52 -26.65
N THR A 12 27.10 4.71 -25.66
CA THR A 12 27.93 3.65 -25.10
C THR A 12 27.63 2.30 -25.74
N GLU A 13 26.42 2.09 -26.20
CA GLU A 13 25.98 0.81 -26.78
C GLU A 13 24.86 1.02 -27.80
N LEU A 14 24.83 0.16 -28.80
CA LEU A 14 23.76 0.07 -29.80
C LEU A 14 23.28 -1.38 -29.85
N LEU A 15 22.02 -1.60 -29.49
CA LEU A 15 21.42 -2.93 -29.44
C LEU A 15 20.17 -3.01 -30.27
N ARG A 16 19.95 -4.18 -30.87
CA ARG A 16 18.66 -4.59 -31.40
C ARG A 16 18.17 -5.78 -30.60
N THR A 17 17.16 -5.56 -29.79
CA THR A 17 16.62 -6.57 -28.87
C THR A 17 15.12 -6.43 -28.70
N ASP A 18 14.47 -7.53 -28.40
CA ASP A 18 13.06 -7.61 -28.00
C ASP A 18 12.89 -7.89 -26.48
N THR A 19 14.00 -7.89 -25.75
CA THR A 19 14.02 -8.15 -24.31
C THR A 19 14.11 -6.87 -23.49
N SER A 20 13.58 -6.94 -22.26
CA SER A 20 13.72 -5.86 -21.29
C SER A 20 15.20 -5.68 -20.90
N MET A 21 15.59 -4.44 -20.72
CA MET A 21 16.93 -4.05 -20.29
C MET A 21 16.90 -3.34 -18.96
N VAL A 22 17.92 -3.54 -18.17
CA VAL A 22 18.15 -2.78 -16.94
C VAL A 22 18.89 -1.50 -17.31
N ILE A 23 18.38 -0.35 -16.85
CA ILE A 23 19.02 0.95 -17.00
C ILE A 23 19.93 1.14 -15.79
N GLY A 24 21.21 1.34 -16.00
CA GLY A 24 22.18 1.60 -14.95
C GLY A 24 22.08 3.02 -14.40
N GLU A 25 22.82 3.27 -13.34
CA GLU A 25 22.93 4.61 -12.76
C GLU A 25 23.60 5.57 -13.75
N ASN A 26 23.00 6.75 -13.96
CA ASN A 26 23.43 7.75 -14.94
C ASN A 26 23.37 7.29 -16.40
N GLU A 27 22.57 6.29 -16.71
CA GLU A 27 22.33 5.82 -18.07
C GLU A 27 20.95 6.24 -18.58
N TYR A 28 20.82 6.29 -19.90
CA TYR A 28 19.57 6.57 -20.61
C TYR A 28 19.44 5.59 -21.76
N ILE A 29 18.25 5.06 -21.98
CA ILE A 29 17.95 4.22 -23.14
C ILE A 29 17.02 5.01 -24.06
N LEU A 30 17.46 5.22 -25.29
CA LEU A 30 16.60 5.72 -26.37
C LEU A 30 16.12 4.53 -27.19
N THR A 31 14.81 4.36 -27.31
CA THR A 31 14.23 3.25 -28.06
C THR A 31 13.39 3.76 -29.22
N ALA A 32 13.35 3.01 -30.31
CA ALA A 32 12.37 3.17 -31.37
C ALA A 32 11.73 1.80 -31.65
N ALA A 33 10.38 1.78 -31.71
CA ALA A 33 9.67 0.63 -32.23
C ALA A 33 9.67 0.67 -33.78
N ASP A 34 9.59 -0.49 -34.41
CA ASP A 34 9.73 -0.70 -35.87
C ASP A 34 8.82 0.14 -36.78
N ALA A 35 7.80 0.79 -36.24
CA ALA A 35 6.75 1.41 -37.03
C ALA A 35 6.95 2.90 -37.32
N GLY A 36 8.01 3.54 -36.84
CA GLY A 36 8.04 5.01 -36.79
C GLY A 36 8.91 5.73 -37.84
N GLY A 37 9.58 5.02 -38.74
CA GLY A 37 10.54 5.64 -39.66
C GLY A 37 11.82 6.20 -39.01
N LEU A 38 11.99 5.95 -37.71
CA LEU A 38 13.16 6.35 -36.91
C LEU A 38 14.32 5.38 -37.01
N GLU A 39 14.12 4.20 -37.60
CA GLU A 39 15.17 3.16 -37.71
C GLU A 39 16.43 3.71 -38.40
N SER A 40 16.25 4.49 -39.46
CA SER A 40 17.39 5.11 -40.19
C SER A 40 18.17 6.11 -39.34
N VAL A 41 17.49 6.80 -38.42
CA VAL A 41 18.13 7.73 -37.47
C VAL A 41 18.97 6.92 -36.45
N PHE A 42 18.38 5.87 -35.89
CA PHE A 42 19.09 5.02 -34.92
C PHE A 42 20.29 4.27 -35.57
N GLN A 43 20.17 3.84 -36.83
CA GLN A 43 21.25 3.21 -37.56
C GLN A 43 22.39 4.18 -37.89
N SER A 44 22.20 5.48 -37.81
CA SER A 44 23.26 6.47 -38.08
C SER A 44 24.19 6.70 -36.89
N PHE A 45 23.78 6.28 -35.67
CA PHE A 45 24.63 6.42 -34.48
C PHE A 45 25.75 5.40 -34.46
N GLN A 46 26.86 5.79 -33.85
CA GLN A 46 28.01 4.93 -33.56
C GLN A 46 28.37 5.04 -32.08
N VAL A 47 28.93 3.98 -31.51
CA VAL A 47 29.50 4.01 -30.17
C VAL A 47 30.57 5.10 -30.10
N GLY A 48 30.51 5.96 -29.11
CA GLY A 48 31.37 7.13 -28.96
C GLY A 48 30.79 8.44 -29.50
N ASP A 49 29.64 8.39 -30.21
CA ASP A 49 28.98 9.60 -30.68
C ASP A 49 28.49 10.44 -29.49
N ARG A 50 28.60 11.74 -29.60
CA ARG A 50 28.00 12.68 -28.65
C ARG A 50 26.63 13.14 -29.13
N VAL A 51 25.66 12.97 -28.27
CA VAL A 51 24.25 13.25 -28.53
C VAL A 51 23.75 14.27 -27.52
N THR A 52 23.07 15.30 -28.01
CA THR A 52 22.35 16.24 -27.13
C THR A 52 20.89 15.83 -27.05
N LEU A 53 20.45 15.45 -25.87
CA LEU A 53 19.04 15.30 -25.56
C LEU A 53 18.49 16.64 -25.05
N ARG A 54 17.51 17.20 -25.76
CA ARG A 54 16.84 18.41 -25.35
C ARG A 54 15.39 18.11 -25.02
N THR A 55 14.93 18.59 -23.90
CA THR A 55 13.52 18.58 -23.49
C THR A 55 12.99 20.01 -23.55
N ASP A 56 11.91 20.21 -24.25
CA ASP A 56 11.19 21.48 -24.32
C ASP A 56 9.78 21.30 -23.77
N CYS A 57 9.37 22.20 -22.89
CA CYS A 57 8.01 22.24 -22.38
C CYS A 57 7.20 23.27 -23.19
N THR A 58 6.01 22.87 -23.65
CA THR A 58 5.09 23.77 -24.34
C THR A 58 4.12 24.48 -23.40
N SER A 59 4.18 24.16 -22.11
CA SER A 59 3.32 24.74 -21.05
C SER A 59 4.15 25.53 -20.06
N SER A 60 3.90 26.83 -19.95
CA SER A 60 4.54 27.69 -18.96
C SER A 60 4.23 27.26 -17.53
N THR A 61 3.08 26.63 -17.29
CA THR A 61 2.72 26.09 -15.95
C THR A 61 3.66 24.96 -15.53
N LEU A 62 4.18 24.16 -16.47
CA LEU A 62 5.09 23.07 -16.17
C LEU A 62 6.55 23.52 -16.05
N GLU A 63 6.92 24.69 -16.58
CA GLU A 63 8.29 25.20 -16.51
C GLU A 63 8.72 25.46 -15.05
N ASP A 64 7.79 25.92 -14.21
CA ASP A 64 8.02 26.22 -12.79
C ASP A 64 7.68 25.04 -11.87
N ALA A 65 7.21 23.92 -12.40
CA ALA A 65 6.84 22.78 -11.59
C ALA A 65 8.06 22.06 -11.03
N GLN A 66 8.07 21.80 -9.72
CA GLN A 66 9.12 20.99 -9.07
C GLN A 66 9.03 19.52 -9.49
N TRP A 67 7.82 19.01 -9.66
CA TRP A 67 7.58 17.72 -10.31
C TRP A 67 6.24 17.73 -11.04
N ALA A 68 6.08 16.83 -12.00
CA ALA A 68 4.83 16.59 -12.71
C ALA A 68 4.64 15.09 -12.96
N SER A 69 3.40 14.65 -12.91
CA SER A 69 3.02 13.26 -13.21
C SER A 69 1.83 13.25 -14.16
N GLY A 70 1.81 12.25 -15.04
CA GLY A 70 0.62 11.94 -15.81
C GLY A 70 -0.45 11.36 -14.88
N VAL A 71 -1.67 11.87 -15.00
CA VAL A 71 -2.83 11.41 -14.24
C VAL A 71 -3.97 11.09 -15.21
N GLY A 72 -5.02 10.46 -14.71
CA GLY A 72 -6.27 10.30 -15.45
C GLY A 72 -7.11 11.59 -15.45
N ASP A 73 -8.42 11.42 -15.37
CA ASP A 73 -9.34 12.56 -15.41
C ASP A 73 -9.29 13.37 -14.10
N VAL A 74 -9.44 14.70 -14.24
CA VAL A 74 -9.72 15.56 -13.09
C VAL A 74 -11.19 15.37 -12.73
N MET A 75 -11.45 14.71 -11.61
CA MET A 75 -12.80 14.35 -11.18
C MET A 75 -13.47 15.44 -10.34
N VAL A 76 -12.69 16.09 -9.49
CA VAL A 76 -13.14 17.18 -8.62
C VAL A 76 -12.30 18.41 -8.89
N ARG A 77 -12.94 19.56 -9.01
CA ARG A 77 -12.31 20.87 -9.13
C ARG A 77 -13.15 21.92 -8.41
N ASP A 78 -12.49 22.76 -7.62
CA ASP A 78 -13.11 23.83 -6.84
C ASP A 78 -14.31 23.32 -5.97
N GLY A 79 -14.15 22.11 -5.38
CA GLY A 79 -15.16 21.47 -4.54
C GLY A 79 -16.38 20.96 -5.30
N GLN A 80 -16.31 20.79 -6.61
CA GLN A 80 -17.38 20.28 -7.46
C GLN A 80 -16.91 19.16 -8.37
N ILE A 81 -17.79 18.18 -8.62
CA ILE A 81 -17.54 17.15 -9.63
C ILE A 81 -17.53 17.81 -11.00
N THR A 82 -16.50 17.53 -11.79
CA THR A 82 -16.37 18.03 -13.15
C THR A 82 -17.36 17.32 -14.08
N ASP A 83 -17.52 17.84 -15.31
CA ASP A 83 -18.39 17.23 -16.32
C ASP A 83 -17.89 15.80 -16.65
N SER A 84 -18.58 14.79 -16.13
CA SER A 84 -18.24 13.39 -16.34
C SER A 84 -18.34 12.93 -17.79
N THR A 85 -19.05 13.67 -18.65
CA THR A 85 -19.15 13.35 -20.08
C THR A 85 -17.85 13.67 -20.83
N ALA A 86 -16.99 14.49 -20.24
CA ALA A 86 -15.66 14.84 -20.76
C ALA A 86 -14.55 13.90 -20.25
N TRP A 87 -14.86 12.98 -19.34
CA TRP A 87 -13.86 12.04 -18.82
C TRP A 87 -13.51 10.98 -19.87
N THR A 88 -12.24 10.62 -19.91
CA THR A 88 -11.71 9.63 -20.85
C THR A 88 -12.16 8.21 -20.49
N TYR A 89 -12.28 7.94 -19.17
CA TYR A 89 -12.59 6.62 -18.62
C TYR A 89 -13.94 6.62 -17.91
N VAL A 90 -15.00 7.00 -18.61
CA VAL A 90 -16.37 6.88 -18.08
C VAL A 90 -16.82 5.43 -18.14
N GLU A 91 -16.12 4.55 -17.47
CA GLU A 91 -16.63 3.20 -17.27
C GLU A 91 -17.66 3.23 -16.13
N LYS A 92 -18.87 2.78 -16.45
CA LYS A 92 -19.95 2.57 -15.49
C LYS A 92 -19.67 1.35 -14.59
N GLY A 93 -18.61 0.63 -14.89
CA GLY A 93 -18.17 -0.55 -14.16
C GLY A 93 -17.52 -0.20 -12.83
N ARG A 94 -17.80 -1.02 -11.82
CA ARG A 94 -17.13 -0.95 -10.53
C ARG A 94 -15.82 -1.73 -10.60
N ASP A 95 -14.73 -1.07 -10.27
CA ASP A 95 -13.38 -1.60 -10.32
C ASP A 95 -12.56 -1.12 -9.12
N PRO A 96 -11.41 -1.77 -8.81
CA PRO A 96 -10.41 -1.16 -7.94
C PRO A 96 -10.01 0.20 -8.49
N ARG A 97 -9.92 1.20 -7.64
CA ARG A 97 -9.59 2.57 -8.03
C ARG A 97 -8.53 3.17 -7.13
N SER A 98 -7.76 4.09 -7.70
CA SER A 98 -6.82 4.92 -6.98
C SER A 98 -7.07 6.38 -7.32
N ALA A 99 -6.96 7.26 -6.35
CA ALA A 99 -7.11 8.69 -6.53
C ALA A 99 -6.11 9.49 -5.69
N LEU A 100 -5.81 10.67 -6.14
CA LEU A 100 -5.11 11.71 -5.39
C LEU A 100 -6.04 12.92 -5.28
N GLY A 101 -6.21 13.44 -4.08
CA GLY A 101 -6.97 14.65 -3.83
C GLY A 101 -6.22 15.64 -2.95
N VAL A 102 -6.73 16.85 -2.92
CA VAL A 102 -6.24 17.94 -2.07
C VAL A 102 -7.43 18.57 -1.37
N ARG A 103 -7.36 18.75 -0.05
CA ARG A 103 -8.32 19.50 0.76
C ARG A 103 -8.03 21.00 0.70
N GLU A 104 -8.98 21.83 1.17
CA GLU A 104 -8.84 23.29 1.17
C GLU A 104 -7.63 23.77 2.00
N ASP A 105 -7.28 23.07 3.05
CA ASP A 105 -6.12 23.35 3.91
C ASP A 105 -4.78 22.89 3.32
N GLY A 106 -4.80 22.29 2.12
CA GLY A 106 -3.61 21.75 1.44
C GLY A 106 -3.28 20.30 1.80
N THR A 107 -4.05 19.66 2.67
CA THR A 107 -3.86 18.24 3.02
C THR A 107 -4.02 17.35 1.78
N LEU A 108 -3.04 16.50 1.52
CA LEU A 108 -3.09 15.51 0.46
C LEU A 108 -3.88 14.28 0.92
N VAL A 109 -4.75 13.78 0.05
CA VAL A 109 -5.52 12.55 0.27
C VAL A 109 -5.12 11.54 -0.81
N LEU A 110 -4.43 10.47 -0.40
CA LEU A 110 -4.21 9.29 -1.22
C LEU A 110 -5.32 8.28 -0.93
N TYR A 111 -6.05 7.91 -1.95
CA TYR A 111 -7.21 7.03 -1.81
C TYR A 111 -7.05 5.79 -2.70
N ALA A 112 -7.28 4.62 -2.11
CA ALA A 112 -7.33 3.36 -2.82
C ALA A 112 -8.56 2.58 -2.37
N VAL A 113 -9.32 2.03 -3.30
CA VAL A 113 -10.43 1.12 -3.03
C VAL A 113 -10.19 -0.21 -3.73
N ASP A 114 -10.32 -1.28 -2.96
CA ASP A 114 -10.27 -2.64 -3.48
C ASP A 114 -11.50 -2.94 -4.34
N GLY A 115 -11.38 -3.92 -5.24
CA GLY A 115 -12.49 -4.33 -6.08
C GLY A 115 -12.26 -5.67 -6.77
N ARG A 116 -13.21 -6.08 -7.62
CA ARG A 116 -13.20 -7.36 -8.35
C ARG A 116 -13.18 -8.58 -7.43
N ARG A 117 -13.67 -8.45 -6.19
CA ARG A 117 -13.69 -9.53 -5.20
C ARG A 117 -15.12 -9.74 -4.68
N SER A 118 -15.74 -10.82 -5.15
CA SER A 118 -17.07 -11.20 -4.68
C SER A 118 -17.06 -11.49 -3.18
N GLY A 119 -18.03 -10.93 -2.45
CA GLY A 119 -18.12 -11.09 -1.00
C GLY A 119 -17.24 -10.12 -0.19
N TYR A 120 -16.37 -9.36 -0.84
CA TYR A 120 -15.53 -8.36 -0.17
C TYR A 120 -15.76 -6.95 -0.72
N SER A 121 -15.32 -6.68 -1.94
CA SER A 121 -15.50 -5.37 -2.58
C SER A 121 -15.69 -5.50 -4.10
N GLY A 122 -16.73 -4.87 -4.62
CA GLY A 122 -16.91 -4.68 -6.06
C GLY A 122 -16.07 -3.55 -6.64
N GLY A 123 -15.51 -2.69 -5.81
CA GLY A 123 -14.86 -1.45 -6.22
C GLY A 123 -15.86 -0.30 -6.41
N LEU A 124 -15.40 0.77 -7.02
CA LEU A 124 -16.21 1.97 -7.33
C LEU A 124 -16.25 2.25 -8.83
N SER A 125 -17.34 2.86 -9.29
CA SER A 125 -17.31 3.57 -10.57
C SER A 125 -16.47 4.85 -10.43
N GLN A 126 -16.09 5.47 -11.55
CA GLN A 126 -15.33 6.71 -11.47
C GLN A 126 -16.15 7.86 -10.89
N LEU A 127 -17.48 7.85 -11.09
CA LEU A 127 -18.37 8.83 -10.47
C LEU A 127 -18.47 8.62 -8.96
N ASP A 128 -18.69 7.37 -8.51
CA ASP A 128 -18.70 7.06 -7.07
C ASP A 128 -17.36 7.45 -6.41
N LEU A 129 -16.23 7.28 -7.12
CA LEU A 129 -14.91 7.71 -6.63
C LEU A 129 -14.84 9.24 -6.48
N ALA A 130 -15.38 9.99 -7.43
CA ALA A 130 -15.43 11.45 -7.35
C ALA A 130 -16.29 11.92 -6.15
N GLU A 131 -17.45 11.28 -5.93
CA GLU A 131 -18.32 11.54 -4.79
C GLU A 131 -17.61 11.21 -3.47
N GLU A 132 -16.88 10.09 -3.43
CA GLU A 132 -16.09 9.70 -2.26
C GLU A 132 -14.98 10.72 -1.97
N MET A 133 -14.24 11.17 -2.98
CA MET A 133 -13.20 12.19 -2.78
C MET A 133 -13.77 13.52 -2.27
N LEU A 134 -14.98 13.90 -2.69
CA LEU A 134 -15.69 15.05 -2.11
C LEU A 134 -16.06 14.80 -0.64
N SER A 135 -16.54 13.60 -0.31
CA SER A 135 -16.89 13.23 1.08
C SER A 135 -15.67 13.29 2.01
N GLN A 136 -14.47 13.00 1.46
CA GLN A 136 -13.19 13.16 2.15
C GLN A 136 -12.76 14.64 2.30
N GLY A 137 -13.56 15.59 1.84
CA GLY A 137 -13.28 17.03 1.92
C GLY A 137 -12.34 17.55 0.84
N CYS A 138 -12.09 16.78 -0.22
CA CYS A 138 -11.22 17.23 -1.30
C CYS A 138 -11.91 18.31 -2.14
N VAL A 139 -11.22 19.43 -2.35
CA VAL A 139 -11.64 20.50 -3.27
C VAL A 139 -11.07 20.27 -4.67
N TRP A 140 -10.08 19.40 -4.79
CA TRP A 140 -9.50 18.96 -6.04
C TRP A 140 -9.16 17.47 -5.97
N ALA A 141 -9.47 16.70 -7.02
CA ALA A 141 -9.13 15.29 -7.09
C ALA A 141 -8.96 14.78 -8.52
N VAL A 142 -8.02 13.86 -8.69
CA VAL A 142 -7.73 13.18 -9.97
C VAL A 142 -7.82 11.66 -9.80
N ASN A 143 -8.26 11.00 -10.87
CA ASN A 143 -8.16 9.55 -11.00
C ASN A 143 -6.72 9.17 -11.36
N LEU A 144 -6.21 8.12 -10.73
CA LEU A 144 -4.95 7.47 -11.07
C LEU A 144 -5.23 6.13 -11.76
N ASP A 145 -4.17 5.42 -12.14
CA ASP A 145 -4.30 4.05 -12.66
C ASP A 145 -4.98 3.15 -11.62
N GLY A 146 -5.87 2.30 -12.09
CA GLY A 146 -6.75 1.49 -11.28
C GLY A 146 -6.63 -0.01 -11.59
N GLY A 147 -7.68 -0.76 -11.25
CA GLY A 147 -7.71 -2.21 -11.50
C GLY A 147 -6.59 -2.94 -10.75
N GLY A 148 -5.83 -3.79 -11.47
CA GLY A 148 -4.72 -4.54 -10.89
C GLY A 148 -3.54 -3.69 -10.43
N SER A 149 -3.45 -2.42 -10.86
CA SER A 149 -2.42 -1.46 -10.45
C SER A 149 -2.77 -0.75 -9.12
N THR A 150 -4.02 -0.90 -8.64
CA THR A 150 -4.42 -0.32 -7.35
C THR A 150 -3.65 -0.99 -6.22
N ALA A 151 -2.68 -0.29 -5.68
CA ALA A 151 -1.92 -0.70 -4.51
C ALA A 151 -1.50 0.53 -3.71
N ILE A 152 -1.67 0.46 -2.40
CA ILE A 152 -1.20 1.47 -1.46
C ILE A 152 -0.31 0.80 -0.43
N SER A 153 0.86 1.36 -0.24
CA SER A 153 1.84 0.88 0.73
C SER A 153 2.08 1.96 1.76
N VAL A 154 2.06 1.57 3.02
CA VAL A 154 2.29 2.46 4.15
C VAL A 154 3.43 1.90 4.98
N TRP A 155 4.35 2.75 5.37
CA TRP A 155 5.30 2.40 6.40
C TRP A 155 4.74 2.86 7.75
N VAL A 156 4.32 1.88 8.53
CA VAL A 156 3.92 2.12 9.91
C VAL A 156 5.21 2.11 10.75
N PRO A 157 5.49 3.17 11.49
CA PRO A 157 6.65 3.21 12.38
C PRO A 157 6.67 2.00 13.33
N GLY A 158 7.84 1.40 13.51
CA GLY A 158 7.99 0.15 14.26
C GLY A 158 8.00 -1.12 13.41
N GLN A 159 7.61 -1.03 12.15
CA GLN A 159 7.74 -2.12 11.17
C GLN A 159 9.08 -2.03 10.43
N GLU A 160 9.60 -3.18 9.96
CA GLU A 160 10.89 -3.23 9.22
C GLU A 160 10.87 -2.46 7.89
N GLY A 161 9.68 -2.11 7.37
CA GLY A 161 9.52 -1.37 6.12
C GLY A 161 8.06 -1.20 5.72
N PRO A 162 7.82 -0.57 4.56
CA PRO A 162 6.47 -0.34 4.07
C PRO A 162 5.77 -1.66 3.69
N SER A 163 4.52 -1.79 4.06
CA SER A 163 3.66 -2.93 3.72
C SER A 163 2.47 -2.50 2.87
N ILE A 164 1.97 -3.41 2.02
CA ILE A 164 0.74 -3.18 1.26
C ILE A 164 -0.45 -3.33 2.21
N VAL A 165 -1.25 -2.27 2.32
CA VAL A 165 -2.38 -2.22 3.27
C VAL A 165 -3.74 -2.48 2.61
N ASN A 166 -3.81 -2.49 1.28
CA ASN A 166 -5.00 -2.91 0.54
C ASN A 166 -4.86 -4.34 -0.02
N ILE A 167 -5.89 -4.84 -0.71
CA ILE A 167 -5.90 -6.18 -1.31
C ILE A 167 -5.90 -6.08 -2.84
N PRO A 168 -4.71 -6.09 -3.50
CA PRO A 168 -4.63 -5.98 -4.94
C PRO A 168 -5.45 -7.04 -5.67
N SER A 169 -6.22 -6.63 -6.69
CA SER A 169 -7.11 -7.56 -7.41
C SER A 169 -6.36 -8.66 -8.17
N ASP A 170 -5.10 -8.45 -8.50
CA ASP A 170 -4.22 -9.45 -9.13
C ASP A 170 -3.66 -10.48 -8.12
N GLY A 171 -4.02 -10.36 -6.82
CA GLY A 171 -3.51 -11.20 -5.74
C GLY A 171 -2.13 -10.82 -5.23
N LYS A 172 -1.43 -9.93 -5.93
CA LYS A 172 -0.16 -9.32 -5.54
C LYS A 172 -0.02 -7.94 -6.19
N PRO A 173 0.84 -7.05 -5.66
CA PRO A 173 1.12 -5.78 -6.30
C PRO A 173 1.66 -5.97 -7.71
N ARG A 174 1.13 -5.19 -8.65
CA ARG A 174 1.60 -5.16 -10.03
C ARG A 174 2.89 -4.34 -10.14
N ALA A 175 3.84 -4.79 -10.94
CA ALA A 175 4.98 -3.96 -11.31
C ALA A 175 4.50 -2.78 -12.18
N CYS A 176 4.65 -1.58 -11.66
CA CYS A 176 4.28 -0.33 -12.34
C CYS A 176 5.55 0.46 -12.70
N ALA A 177 5.47 1.24 -13.78
CA ALA A 177 6.60 2.05 -14.23
C ALA A 177 6.82 3.30 -13.37
N THR A 178 5.79 3.76 -12.67
CA THR A 178 5.83 4.98 -11.85
C THR A 178 5.11 4.75 -10.53
N TYR A 179 5.59 5.42 -9.49
CA TYR A 179 5.02 5.42 -8.15
C TYR A 179 4.91 6.85 -7.65
N LEU A 180 3.86 7.14 -6.89
CA LEU A 180 3.77 8.36 -6.10
C LEU A 180 4.24 8.03 -4.69
N LEU A 181 5.29 8.72 -4.23
CA LEU A 181 5.87 8.52 -2.92
C LEU A 181 5.69 9.79 -2.08
N LEU A 182 5.14 9.64 -0.89
CA LEU A 182 5.16 10.66 0.15
C LEU A 182 6.25 10.27 1.15
N VAL A 183 7.21 11.15 1.33
CA VAL A 183 8.34 10.94 2.24
C VAL A 183 8.39 12.11 3.20
N SER A 184 8.27 11.81 4.51
CA SER A 184 8.53 12.82 5.53
C SER A 184 10.00 13.22 5.51
N ARG A 185 10.24 14.51 5.70
CA ARG A 185 11.59 15.08 5.91
C ARG A 185 11.70 15.72 7.30
N ASP A 186 10.70 15.47 8.12
CA ASP A 186 10.71 15.92 9.50
C ASP A 186 11.75 15.08 10.26
N GLU A 187 12.75 15.74 10.85
CA GLU A 187 13.77 15.07 11.64
C GLU A 187 13.28 14.74 13.05
N GLY A 188 12.08 15.24 13.41
CA GLY A 188 11.51 15.10 14.74
C GLY A 188 12.21 16.00 15.78
N ASP A 189 11.65 16.02 16.97
CA ASP A 189 12.19 16.81 18.10
C ASP A 189 12.86 15.93 19.17
N GLY A 190 12.70 14.61 19.08
CA GLY A 190 13.24 13.66 20.03
C GLY A 190 12.45 13.57 21.34
N ASP A 191 11.32 14.25 21.44
CA ASP A 191 10.43 14.18 22.59
C ASP A 191 9.29 13.19 22.32
N PRO A 192 8.80 12.43 23.32
CA PRO A 192 7.65 11.53 23.17
C PRO A 192 6.39 12.28 22.71
N ASP A 193 5.79 11.86 21.60
CA ASP A 193 4.58 12.44 21.01
C ASP A 193 3.40 11.45 20.99
N ARG A 194 3.66 10.21 20.63
CA ARG A 194 2.60 9.20 20.53
C ARG A 194 3.08 7.76 20.73
N LEU A 195 2.11 6.89 21.09
CA LEU A 195 2.26 5.44 21.09
C LEU A 195 1.80 4.84 19.77
N VAL A 196 2.45 3.76 19.34
CA VAL A 196 2.01 2.92 18.24
C VAL A 196 2.08 1.45 18.62
N LEU A 197 1.14 0.67 18.11
CA LEU A 197 1.20 -0.78 18.13
C LEU A 197 1.92 -1.26 16.87
N LYS A 198 3.04 -1.98 17.02
CA LYS A 198 3.83 -2.44 15.84
C LYS A 198 3.05 -3.36 14.91
N ASN A 199 2.04 -4.06 15.45
CA ASN A 199 1.13 -4.94 14.70
C ASN A 199 -0.24 -4.29 14.42
N ASP A 200 -0.30 -2.99 14.19
CA ASP A 200 -1.56 -2.31 13.85
C ASP A 200 -2.25 -2.95 12.64
N GLY A 201 -3.58 -3.03 12.69
CA GLY A 201 -4.39 -3.65 11.65
C GLY A 201 -4.45 -5.20 11.69
N LEU A 202 -4.18 -5.81 12.84
CA LEU A 202 -4.36 -7.25 13.05
C LEU A 202 -5.77 -7.72 12.67
N VAL A 203 -5.86 -8.91 12.08
CA VAL A 203 -7.14 -9.58 11.82
C VAL A 203 -7.35 -10.71 12.81
N VAL A 204 -8.49 -10.71 13.49
CA VAL A 204 -8.85 -11.66 14.56
C VAL A 204 -10.22 -12.27 14.27
N LEU A 205 -10.36 -13.58 14.41
CA LEU A 205 -11.66 -14.24 14.27
C LEU A 205 -12.49 -14.02 15.52
N THR A 206 -13.80 -13.79 15.37
CA THR A 206 -14.73 -13.67 16.51
C THR A 206 -14.55 -14.82 17.52
N GLY A 207 -14.57 -14.49 18.81
CA GLY A 207 -14.42 -15.44 19.89
C GLY A 207 -13.01 -16.01 20.09
N THR A 208 -12.00 -15.49 19.39
CA THR A 208 -10.60 -15.90 19.57
C THR A 208 -9.76 -14.78 20.15
N SER A 209 -8.52 -15.08 20.51
CA SER A 209 -7.61 -14.14 21.16
C SER A 209 -6.33 -13.99 20.34
N VAL A 210 -5.68 -12.83 20.47
CA VAL A 210 -4.39 -12.54 19.83
C VAL A 210 -3.51 -11.73 20.78
N ASP A 211 -2.22 -12.01 20.78
CA ASP A 211 -1.22 -11.16 21.41
C ASP A 211 -1.05 -9.89 20.54
N LEU A 212 -1.22 -8.74 21.13
CA LEU A 212 -1.09 -7.45 20.44
C LEU A 212 0.36 -7.16 20.02
N GLY A 213 1.33 -7.82 20.68
CA GLY A 213 2.74 -7.66 20.38
C GLY A 213 3.34 -6.43 21.05
N GLU A 214 4.30 -5.82 20.38
CA GLU A 214 5.09 -4.73 20.95
C GLU A 214 4.50 -3.36 20.62
N THR A 215 4.65 -2.44 21.57
CA THR A 215 4.38 -1.01 21.40
C THR A 215 5.69 -0.24 21.25
N ALA A 216 5.65 0.93 20.62
CA ALA A 216 6.78 1.84 20.53
C ALA A 216 6.33 3.27 20.79
N VAL A 217 7.28 4.12 21.21
CA VAL A 217 7.09 5.57 21.38
C VAL A 217 7.71 6.28 20.19
N LEU A 218 6.97 7.19 19.60
CA LEU A 218 7.43 8.03 18.51
C LEU A 218 7.53 9.49 18.95
N ASP A 219 8.41 10.24 18.28
CA ASP A 219 8.40 11.70 18.31
C ASP A 219 7.43 12.30 17.28
N SER A 220 7.35 13.63 17.23
CA SER A 220 6.50 14.37 16.28
C SER A 220 6.87 14.10 14.81
N GLY A 221 8.12 13.74 14.52
CA GLY A 221 8.62 13.37 13.20
C GLY A 221 8.38 11.90 12.82
N LEU A 222 7.71 11.12 13.69
CA LEU A 222 7.46 9.68 13.57
C LEU A 222 8.72 8.81 13.68
N ASN A 223 9.79 9.32 14.29
CA ASN A 223 10.97 8.52 14.60
C ASN A 223 10.74 7.71 15.86
N ILE A 224 11.19 6.47 15.87
CA ILE A 224 11.12 5.61 17.05
C ILE A 224 12.12 6.10 18.07
N LEU A 225 11.63 6.55 19.21
CA LEU A 225 12.46 6.98 20.33
C LEU A 225 12.87 5.81 21.22
N ARG A 226 11.95 4.89 21.45
CA ARG A 226 12.18 3.66 22.25
C ARG A 226 11.18 2.57 21.86
N ASP A 227 11.66 1.33 21.89
CA ASP A 227 10.86 0.13 21.63
C ASP A 227 10.14 -0.41 22.88
N ASP A 228 10.49 0.08 24.05
CA ASP A 228 9.87 -0.27 25.32
C ASP A 228 9.36 1.01 26.00
N PRO A 229 8.06 1.32 25.88
CA PRO A 229 7.45 2.50 26.50
C PRO A 229 7.24 2.36 28.01
N GLY A 230 7.53 1.22 28.60
CA GLY A 230 7.16 0.89 29.99
C GLY A 230 5.72 0.37 30.07
N GLU A 231 5.00 0.72 31.14
CA GLU A 231 3.59 0.34 31.28
C GLU A 231 2.72 1.06 30.23
N VAL A 232 1.92 0.27 29.50
CA VAL A 232 0.94 0.78 28.55
C VAL A 232 -0.41 0.19 28.87
N GLU A 233 -1.39 1.05 29.13
CA GLU A 233 -2.78 0.66 29.26
C GLU A 233 -3.41 0.64 27.87
N ILE A 234 -4.11 -0.45 27.55
CA ILE A 234 -4.79 -0.62 26.24
C ILE A 234 -6.25 -0.96 26.48
N SER A 235 -7.15 -0.21 25.85
CA SER A 235 -8.59 -0.40 25.94
C SER A 235 -9.28 -0.39 24.59
N SER A 236 -10.39 -1.13 24.44
CA SER A 236 -11.25 -1.10 23.26
C SER A 236 -12.21 0.08 23.36
N LEU A 237 -12.34 0.87 22.28
CA LEU A 237 -13.27 1.99 22.20
C LEU A 237 -14.61 1.60 21.58
N ASP A 238 -14.65 0.56 20.73
CA ASP A 238 -15.84 0.14 19.99
C ASP A 238 -16.54 -1.08 20.64
N ASP A 239 -16.02 -1.58 21.78
CA ASP A 239 -16.56 -2.71 22.52
C ASP A 239 -16.67 -4.03 21.71
N LEU A 240 -15.88 -4.19 20.65
CA LEU A 240 -15.87 -5.43 19.86
C LEU A 240 -14.99 -6.51 20.47
N GLY A 241 -14.18 -6.16 21.47
CA GLY A 241 -13.33 -7.07 22.21
C GLY A 241 -12.89 -6.49 23.56
N ARG A 242 -11.99 -7.18 24.21
CA ARG A 242 -11.37 -6.75 25.47
C ARG A 242 -9.87 -7.04 25.46
N VAL A 243 -9.13 -6.23 26.16
CA VAL A 243 -7.68 -6.41 26.34
C VAL A 243 -7.40 -6.77 27.81
N GLU A 244 -6.66 -7.85 28.04
CA GLU A 244 -6.13 -8.25 29.33
C GLU A 244 -4.69 -8.76 29.12
N ASP A 245 -3.73 -8.26 29.88
CA ASP A 245 -2.32 -8.67 29.80
C ASP A 245 -1.74 -8.67 28.37
N ASN A 246 -2.01 -7.61 27.62
CA ASN A 246 -1.61 -7.45 26.21
C ASN A 246 -2.25 -8.45 25.22
N ILE A 247 -3.25 -9.20 25.67
CA ILE A 247 -4.03 -10.12 24.86
C ILE A 247 -5.38 -9.49 24.53
N TYR A 248 -5.64 -9.30 23.23
CA TYR A 248 -6.97 -8.92 22.75
C TYR A 248 -7.82 -10.17 22.55
N THR A 249 -9.00 -10.19 23.13
CA THR A 249 -10.01 -11.25 22.94
C THR A 249 -11.22 -10.65 22.23
N ALA A 250 -11.47 -11.12 21.01
CA ALA A 250 -12.62 -10.66 20.20
C ALA A 250 -13.95 -11.18 20.77
N GLY A 251 -14.96 -10.34 20.69
CA GLY A 251 -16.35 -10.68 20.99
C GLY A 251 -17.02 -11.49 19.88
N SER A 252 -18.36 -11.45 19.83
CA SER A 252 -19.19 -12.15 18.83
C SER A 252 -19.45 -11.36 17.57
N ASP A 253 -19.24 -10.06 17.60
CA ASP A 253 -19.61 -9.14 16.51
C ASP A 253 -18.36 -8.81 15.67
N ALA A 254 -18.52 -8.87 14.34
CA ALA A 254 -17.48 -8.51 13.40
C ALA A 254 -17.49 -7.00 13.14
N GLY A 255 -16.31 -6.43 12.93
CA GLY A 255 -16.14 -5.00 12.70
C GLY A 255 -14.68 -4.58 12.82
N THR A 256 -14.44 -3.29 12.83
CA THR A 256 -13.13 -2.73 13.19
C THR A 256 -13.22 -2.16 14.60
N ASP A 257 -12.40 -2.66 15.49
CA ASP A 257 -12.25 -2.19 16.86
C ASP A 257 -11.08 -1.21 16.94
N THR A 258 -11.31 -0.04 17.47
CA THR A 258 -10.27 0.95 17.73
C THR A 258 -9.76 0.75 19.14
N LEU A 259 -8.47 0.52 19.29
CA LEU A 259 -7.81 0.46 20.57
C LEU A 259 -7.22 1.82 20.91
N GLU A 260 -7.43 2.26 22.14
CA GLU A 260 -6.73 3.37 22.75
C GLU A 260 -5.52 2.83 23.53
N LEU A 261 -4.36 3.45 23.32
CA LEU A 261 -3.13 3.15 24.03
C LEU A 261 -2.77 4.36 24.89
N TRP A 262 -2.38 4.13 26.13
CA TRP A 262 -1.98 5.16 27.07
C TRP A 262 -0.75 4.75 27.88
N SER A 263 0.26 5.60 27.92
CA SER A 263 1.42 5.43 28.82
C SER A 263 1.36 6.46 29.95
N PRO A 264 1.05 6.05 31.17
CA PRO A 264 1.00 6.96 32.33
C PRO A 264 2.38 7.54 32.67
N ASP A 265 3.45 6.82 32.40
CA ASP A 265 4.81 7.25 32.69
C ASP A 265 5.31 8.36 31.75
N LEU A 266 4.83 8.37 30.52
CA LEU A 266 5.26 9.30 29.48
C LEU A 266 4.24 10.41 29.19
N ASP A 267 3.00 10.25 29.68
CA ASP A 267 1.87 11.13 29.38
C ASP A 267 1.60 11.24 27.87
N VAL A 268 1.66 10.11 27.16
CA VAL A 268 1.41 10.01 25.72
C VAL A 268 0.35 8.97 25.41
N GLU A 269 -0.39 9.21 24.35
CA GLU A 269 -1.47 8.37 23.87
C GLU A 269 -1.23 7.90 22.43
N GLY A 270 -2.01 6.93 21.99
CA GLY A 270 -2.02 6.46 20.61
C GLY A 270 -3.28 5.67 20.31
N THR A 271 -3.46 5.29 19.06
CA THR A 271 -4.56 4.41 18.64
C THR A 271 -4.05 3.33 17.71
N ALA A 272 -4.71 2.16 17.75
CA ALA A 272 -4.48 1.07 16.82
C ALA A 272 -5.81 0.45 16.40
N GLN A 273 -5.82 -0.33 15.33
CA GLN A 273 -7.02 -0.99 14.82
C GLN A 273 -6.90 -2.50 14.82
N ILE A 274 -7.98 -3.17 15.22
CA ILE A 274 -8.15 -4.61 15.11
C ILE A 274 -9.35 -4.89 14.19
N HIS A 275 -9.15 -5.73 13.20
CA HIS A 275 -10.23 -6.17 12.32
C HIS A 275 -10.80 -7.50 12.82
N VAL A 276 -11.94 -7.44 13.50
CA VAL A 276 -12.67 -8.63 13.97
C VAL A 276 -13.49 -9.18 12.81
N VAL A 277 -13.28 -10.44 12.44
CA VAL A 277 -13.95 -11.09 11.31
C VAL A 277 -14.75 -12.30 11.80
N ASP A 278 -15.89 -12.58 11.17
CA ASP A 278 -16.77 -13.68 11.52
C ASP A 278 -16.46 -14.98 10.76
N HIS A 279 -15.59 -14.92 9.76
CA HIS A 279 -15.14 -16.06 8.97
C HIS A 279 -13.73 -15.85 8.42
N LEU A 280 -13.09 -16.94 8.03
CA LEU A 280 -11.85 -16.94 7.29
C LEU A 280 -12.10 -17.24 5.81
N THR A 281 -11.32 -16.63 4.92
CA THR A 281 -11.41 -16.89 3.47
C THR A 281 -10.44 -17.97 3.02
N GLY A 282 -9.51 -18.37 3.87
CA GLY A 282 -8.56 -19.42 3.59
C GLY A 282 -7.89 -19.96 4.85
N LEU A 283 -7.31 -21.14 4.73
CA LEU A 283 -6.51 -21.79 5.73
C LEU A 283 -5.28 -22.41 5.07
N THR A 284 -4.12 -22.09 5.56
CA THR A 284 -2.84 -22.66 5.10
C THR A 284 -2.26 -23.51 6.21
N VAL A 285 -1.91 -24.75 5.89
CA VAL A 285 -1.19 -25.64 6.79
C VAL A 285 0.27 -25.68 6.37
N SER A 286 1.18 -25.57 7.32
CA SER A 286 2.62 -25.65 7.11
C SER A 286 3.26 -26.55 8.17
N ARG A 287 4.53 -26.90 7.98
CA ARG A 287 5.33 -27.49 9.05
C ARG A 287 5.74 -26.39 10.02
N GLU A 288 5.93 -26.74 11.27
CA GLU A 288 6.52 -25.81 12.23
C GLU A 288 7.82 -25.20 11.67
N ASN A 289 7.97 -23.88 11.85
CA ASN A 289 9.10 -23.10 11.33
C ASN A 289 9.21 -23.02 9.79
N SER A 290 8.14 -23.32 9.05
CA SER A 290 8.05 -23.12 7.60
C SER A 290 6.85 -22.24 7.25
N THR A 291 7.01 -21.37 6.26
CA THR A 291 5.92 -20.57 5.66
C THR A 291 5.33 -21.23 4.41
N ASP A 292 5.96 -22.30 3.94
CA ASP A 292 5.51 -22.99 2.72
C ASP A 292 4.24 -23.80 3.00
N ALA A 293 3.23 -23.60 2.16
CA ALA A 293 1.98 -24.36 2.22
C ALA A 293 2.22 -25.86 2.01
N LEU A 294 1.78 -26.67 2.95
CA LEU A 294 1.86 -28.11 2.87
C LEU A 294 0.67 -28.63 2.05
N THR A 295 0.95 -29.17 0.87
CA THR A 295 -0.08 -29.76 -0.02
C THR A 295 -0.17 -31.27 0.12
N SER A 296 0.88 -31.92 0.62
CA SER A 296 0.91 -33.34 0.90
C SER A 296 1.98 -33.66 1.95
N LEU A 297 1.78 -34.71 2.70
CA LEU A 297 2.72 -35.20 3.72
C LEU A 297 2.75 -36.72 3.67
N THR A 298 3.92 -37.28 3.51
CA THR A 298 4.15 -38.72 3.62
C THR A 298 4.95 -38.98 4.88
N LEU A 299 4.46 -39.87 5.72
CA LEU A 299 5.07 -40.27 6.97
C LEU A 299 5.25 -41.79 6.99
N GLU A 300 6.32 -42.28 7.61
CA GLU A 300 6.50 -43.67 7.94
C GLU A 300 5.93 -43.98 9.34
N PRO A 301 5.59 -45.26 9.63
CA PRO A 301 5.10 -45.60 10.95
C PRO A 301 6.09 -45.24 12.06
N GLY A 302 5.66 -44.34 12.97
CA GLY A 302 6.48 -43.84 14.07
C GLY A 302 7.01 -42.41 13.85
N ASP A 303 6.88 -41.85 12.67
CA ASP A 303 7.25 -40.45 12.40
C ASP A 303 6.31 -39.49 13.12
N GLN A 304 6.86 -38.37 13.55
CA GLN A 304 6.13 -37.26 14.17
C GLN A 304 6.46 -35.97 13.42
N VAL A 305 5.45 -35.20 13.07
CA VAL A 305 5.59 -33.90 12.45
C VAL A 305 4.69 -32.89 13.18
N GLN A 306 5.28 -31.78 13.60
CA GLN A 306 4.51 -30.67 14.13
C GLN A 306 4.00 -29.82 12.96
N LEU A 307 2.69 -29.64 12.92
CA LEU A 307 2.01 -28.79 11.94
C LEU A 307 1.52 -27.50 12.59
N THR A 308 1.52 -26.45 11.82
CA THR A 308 0.91 -25.16 12.16
C THR A 308 -0.14 -24.82 11.12
N ALA A 309 -1.19 -24.12 11.52
CA ALA A 309 -2.18 -23.62 10.61
C ALA A 309 -2.30 -22.10 10.74
N GLN A 310 -2.40 -21.44 9.60
CA GLN A 310 -2.55 -20.00 9.48
C GLN A 310 -3.87 -19.71 8.80
N GLY A 311 -4.78 -19.03 9.49
CA GLY A 311 -5.96 -18.46 8.87
C GLY A 311 -5.59 -17.29 7.96
N THR A 312 -6.36 -17.08 6.92
CA THR A 312 -6.27 -15.87 6.10
C THR A 312 -7.64 -15.25 5.93
N TYR A 313 -7.69 -13.94 6.00
CA TYR A 313 -8.84 -13.15 5.62
C TYR A 313 -8.45 -12.32 4.40
N TRP A 314 -8.88 -12.78 3.24
CA TRP A 314 -8.40 -12.34 1.92
C TRP A 314 -6.89 -12.51 1.82
N SER A 315 -6.10 -11.48 1.59
CA SER A 315 -4.63 -11.57 1.56
C SER A 315 -3.96 -11.22 2.89
N ARG A 316 -4.75 -10.89 3.91
CA ARG A 316 -4.20 -10.61 5.25
C ARG A 316 -4.08 -11.90 6.05
N ALA A 317 -2.95 -12.08 6.71
CA ALA A 317 -2.82 -13.14 7.69
C ALA A 317 -3.81 -12.85 8.83
N ALA A 318 -4.78 -13.73 9.04
CA ALA A 318 -5.51 -13.78 10.28
C ALA A 318 -4.67 -14.59 11.26
N MET A 319 -4.88 -14.29 12.55
CA MET A 319 -4.10 -14.82 13.66
C MET A 319 -3.75 -16.32 13.57
N ARG A 320 -2.64 -16.67 14.21
CA ARG A 320 -2.25 -18.04 14.54
C ARG A 320 -2.81 -18.41 15.91
N ASP A 321 -4.10 -18.68 16.02
CA ASP A 321 -4.61 -19.27 17.25
C ASP A 321 -4.78 -20.77 17.06
N VAL A 322 -3.94 -21.51 17.71
CA VAL A 322 -3.98 -22.97 17.75
C VAL A 322 -5.26 -23.48 18.44
N GLY A 323 -5.87 -22.67 19.31
CA GLY A 323 -7.11 -23.00 20.03
C GLY A 323 -8.38 -22.96 19.17
N ALA A 324 -8.39 -22.21 18.09
CA ALA A 324 -9.54 -22.12 17.17
C ALA A 324 -9.56 -23.19 16.08
N ILE A 325 -8.51 -24.04 15.99
CA ILE A 325 -8.36 -25.03 14.91
C ILE A 325 -8.51 -26.44 15.46
N SER A 326 -9.51 -27.17 14.95
CA SER A 326 -9.70 -28.58 15.24
C SER A 326 -9.03 -29.44 14.18
N TRP A 327 -8.23 -30.39 14.61
CA TRP A 327 -7.55 -31.37 13.76
C TRP A 327 -8.26 -32.72 13.83
N THR A 328 -8.63 -33.26 12.69
CA THR A 328 -9.17 -34.62 12.57
C THR A 328 -8.34 -35.45 11.60
N VAL A 329 -8.13 -36.70 11.94
CA VAL A 329 -7.47 -37.68 11.05
C VAL A 329 -8.52 -38.74 10.69
N GLU A 330 -8.72 -38.95 9.40
CA GLU A 330 -9.62 -39.96 8.86
C GLU A 330 -8.83 -41.19 8.36
#